data_c14b944347720d6a9ae6fe514a18c686
#
_entry.id   c14b944347720d6a9ae6fe514a18c686
#
_cell.length_a   1.000
_cell.length_b   1.000
_cell.length_c   1.000
_cell.angle_alpha   90.00
_cell.angle_beta   90.00
_cell.angle_gamma   90.00
#
_symmetry.space_group_name_H-M   'P 1'
#
loop_
_entity.id
_entity.type
_entity.pdbx_description
1 polymer ?
#
loop_
_entity_poly.entity_id
_entity_poly.type
_entity_poly.pdbx_seq_one_letter_code
_entity_poly.pdbx_strand_id
1 'polypeptide(L)'
;DHPLPPGFGSNICKDIKMRVPKDGFSGTGIFPHPLHKMIMKPHHFEIFNFLCKNLVVENSNGCIIAQTPLSEKTFLMISFIYGYLEKHPNSKPLFVLPKWVLNFWKTKFGELKVNDLVLLDFYSAKASTRSQQLEVLNRWIKTRSIIFLGAKQFSNIVSDNSGAEASDSCRDIILLNIPSVVVFDRGTDPRNEMMSFLKVVARIKTPHKVLLTGSLYQNNIKEVFNILDVVFPEFLKHNRIGKNIRKFLNVEADGPSTNLKMPLFDKLEEALLSQDSDHGDKISYLTELRMLTNKFIYNHKEEFLLEVPGLMDFTVVLKPTLSQKSAWEIERKSKGKGFKTYSTLSGIMLHPLLCAFSDRAKGLPAPNEDEMDEIIKEIDVTDGVKTKFFMGLVKLCGYTNEKILVVSQYVIPLIFLQRLVAKIKGWKDGKETFMIKGDTSHSAREISINQFNNSHDAKIFFASIKACNEQIALPGATRVLMLDIIANPCMARQAIELAYHPGQQNKVYSYRLVAADTSEEGEDIIAAKKEIISGIWFDGKTYPIDENFCIPTIDGNYSNDYFLGASYMREDIKTIYK
;
A
#
# COMPACT_ATOMS: atom_id res chain seq x y z
N ASP A 1 -21.61 -30.65 1.52
CA ASP A 1 -22.39 -29.85 2.49
C ASP A 1 -21.50 -29.39 3.64
N HIS A 2 -20.74 -28.29 3.41
CA HIS A 2 -20.07 -27.60 4.50
C HIS A 2 -20.80 -26.27 4.74
N PRO A 3 -21.16 -25.93 5.97
CA PRO A 3 -21.86 -24.69 6.27
C PRO A 3 -20.93 -23.50 6.13
N LEU A 4 -21.44 -22.43 5.51
CA LEU A 4 -20.80 -21.11 5.42
C LEU A 4 -20.58 -20.53 6.84
N PRO A 5 -19.50 -19.78 7.07
CA PRO A 5 -19.24 -19.19 8.37
C PRO A 5 -20.34 -18.20 8.77
N PRO A 6 -20.75 -18.16 10.05
CA PRO A 6 -21.84 -17.31 10.53
C PRO A 6 -21.40 -15.84 10.56
N GLY A 7 -22.11 -14.97 9.86
CA GLY A 7 -21.90 -13.51 9.91
C GLY A 7 -22.45 -12.70 8.76
N PHE A 8 -23.01 -13.31 7.73
CA PHE A 8 -23.61 -12.54 6.62
C PHE A 8 -25.13 -12.44 6.77
N GLY A 9 -25.57 -11.31 7.29
CA GLY A 9 -26.97 -11.00 7.49
C GLY A 9 -27.78 -10.92 6.19
N SER A 10 -28.91 -11.65 6.18
CA SER A 10 -29.80 -11.95 5.07
C SER A 10 -30.82 -10.86 4.70
N ASN A 11 -30.57 -9.56 4.86
CA ASN A 11 -31.62 -8.56 4.70
C ASN A 11 -31.40 -7.39 3.72
N ILE A 12 -30.41 -7.45 2.83
CA ILE A 12 -30.20 -6.35 1.84
C ILE A 12 -30.43 -6.79 0.38
N CYS A 13 -30.92 -7.99 0.14
CA CYS A 13 -31.05 -8.55 -1.22
C CYS A 13 -32.36 -8.26 -1.95
N LYS A 14 -33.17 -7.24 -1.58
CA LYS A 14 -34.51 -7.11 -2.21
C LYS A 14 -34.67 -6.01 -3.26
N ASP A 15 -33.81 -5.01 -3.40
CA ASP A 15 -34.14 -3.85 -4.27
C ASP A 15 -33.09 -3.40 -5.29
N ILE A 16 -31.98 -4.09 -5.50
CA ILE A 16 -31.08 -3.74 -6.57
C ILE A 16 -31.04 -4.86 -7.62
N LYS A 17 -32.05 -4.89 -8.49
CA LYS A 17 -31.97 -5.61 -9.78
C LYS A 17 -31.02 -4.88 -10.71
N MET A 18 -29.72 -4.93 -10.48
CA MET A 18 -28.76 -4.63 -11.54
C MET A 18 -28.95 -5.65 -12.66
N ARG A 19 -29.34 -5.16 -13.82
CA ARG A 19 -29.45 -5.97 -15.05
C ARG A 19 -28.04 -6.35 -15.49
N VAL A 20 -27.57 -7.51 -15.05
CA VAL A 20 -26.41 -8.14 -15.70
C VAL A 20 -26.80 -8.37 -17.15
N PRO A 21 -26.01 -7.89 -18.14
CA PRO A 21 -26.31 -8.11 -19.54
C PRO A 21 -26.48 -9.60 -19.84
N LYS A 22 -27.51 -9.97 -20.62
CA LYS A 22 -27.75 -11.38 -21.00
C LYS A 22 -26.61 -11.95 -21.84
N ASP A 23 -25.89 -11.09 -22.55
CA ASP A 23 -24.84 -11.46 -23.53
C ASP A 23 -23.43 -11.47 -22.95
N GLY A 24 -23.29 -11.37 -21.64
CA GLY A 24 -22.00 -11.29 -20.94
C GLY A 24 -21.52 -9.86 -20.74
N PHE A 25 -20.44 -9.74 -19.98
CA PHE A 25 -19.81 -8.47 -19.70
C PHE A 25 -19.12 -7.92 -20.95
N SER A 26 -19.43 -6.70 -21.33
CA SER A 26 -18.90 -6.03 -22.53
C SER A 26 -19.03 -6.85 -23.82
N GLY A 27 -20.06 -7.69 -23.95
CA GLY A 27 -20.27 -8.54 -25.14
C GLY A 27 -19.27 -9.70 -25.30
N THR A 28 -18.46 -10.00 -24.28
CA THR A 28 -17.40 -11.04 -24.35
C THR A 28 -17.92 -12.46 -24.16
N GLY A 29 -19.12 -12.64 -23.62
CA GLY A 29 -19.63 -13.94 -23.20
C GLY A 29 -18.90 -14.54 -22.00
N ILE A 30 -18.12 -13.74 -21.24
CA ILE A 30 -17.45 -14.13 -20.00
C ILE A 30 -18.32 -13.70 -18.82
N PHE A 31 -18.58 -14.63 -17.92
CA PHE A 31 -19.42 -14.40 -16.74
C PHE A 31 -18.69 -14.86 -15.47
N PRO A 32 -18.91 -14.20 -14.34
CA PRO A 32 -18.49 -14.78 -13.08
C PRO A 32 -19.30 -16.05 -12.80
N HIS A 33 -18.65 -17.04 -12.18
CA HIS A 33 -19.33 -18.25 -11.76
C HIS A 33 -20.54 -17.93 -10.86
N PRO A 34 -21.68 -18.65 -10.96
CA PRO A 34 -22.89 -18.36 -10.17
C PRO A 34 -22.64 -18.20 -8.68
N LEU A 35 -21.81 -19.06 -8.07
CA LEU A 35 -21.44 -18.97 -6.65
C LEU A 35 -20.69 -17.68 -6.31
N HIS A 36 -19.75 -17.24 -7.19
CA HIS A 36 -19.07 -15.98 -7.00
C HIS A 36 -20.01 -14.79 -7.18
N LYS A 37 -20.94 -14.88 -8.15
CA LYS A 37 -21.93 -13.84 -8.41
C LYS A 37 -22.83 -13.56 -7.22
N MET A 38 -23.15 -14.59 -6.40
CA MET A 38 -24.00 -14.45 -5.21
C MET A 38 -23.37 -13.57 -4.13
N ILE A 39 -22.04 -13.48 -4.07
CA ILE A 39 -21.30 -12.70 -3.08
C ILE A 39 -20.71 -11.42 -3.65
N MET A 40 -20.87 -11.16 -4.96
CA MET A 40 -20.42 -9.94 -5.61
C MET A 40 -21.27 -8.73 -5.20
N LYS A 41 -20.58 -7.65 -4.87
CA LYS A 41 -21.16 -6.31 -4.68
C LYS A 41 -21.26 -5.56 -6.02
N PRO A 42 -22.02 -4.45 -6.12
CA PRO A 42 -22.16 -3.67 -7.36
C PRO A 42 -20.84 -3.28 -8.01
N HIS A 43 -19.90 -2.74 -7.26
CA HIS A 43 -18.59 -2.34 -7.77
C HIS A 43 -17.74 -3.54 -8.28
N HIS A 44 -17.98 -4.75 -7.76
CA HIS A 44 -17.32 -5.95 -8.27
C HIS A 44 -17.70 -6.25 -9.73
N PHE A 45 -18.95 -6.00 -10.10
CA PHE A 45 -19.39 -6.16 -11.50
C PHE A 45 -18.76 -5.12 -12.42
N GLU A 46 -18.56 -3.90 -11.95
CA GLU A 46 -17.88 -2.85 -12.71
C GLU A 46 -16.42 -3.22 -12.99
N ILE A 47 -15.69 -3.70 -11.98
CA ILE A 47 -14.30 -4.14 -12.13
C ILE A 47 -14.22 -5.37 -13.05
N PHE A 48 -15.14 -6.32 -12.89
CA PHE A 48 -15.20 -7.49 -13.75
C PHE A 48 -15.42 -7.08 -15.21
N ASN A 49 -16.35 -6.15 -15.46
CA ASN A 49 -16.58 -5.59 -16.79
C ASN A 49 -15.36 -4.85 -17.34
N PHE A 50 -14.66 -4.08 -16.50
CA PHE A 50 -13.43 -3.40 -16.84
C PHE A 50 -12.33 -4.38 -17.28
N LEU A 51 -12.16 -5.51 -16.56
CA LEU A 51 -11.24 -6.58 -16.94
C LEU A 51 -11.62 -7.19 -18.30
N CYS A 52 -12.88 -7.53 -18.51
CA CYS A 52 -13.38 -8.05 -19.78
C CYS A 52 -13.12 -7.08 -20.94
N LYS A 53 -13.40 -5.80 -20.74
CA LYS A 53 -13.18 -4.77 -21.76
C LYS A 53 -11.71 -4.68 -22.17
N ASN A 54 -10.80 -4.56 -21.21
CA ASN A 54 -9.38 -4.37 -21.50
C ASN A 54 -8.70 -5.63 -22.04
N LEU A 55 -8.99 -6.80 -21.44
CA LEU A 55 -8.26 -8.04 -21.74
C LEU A 55 -8.87 -8.84 -22.90
N VAL A 56 -10.12 -8.58 -23.27
CA VAL A 56 -10.82 -9.38 -24.27
C VAL A 56 -11.33 -8.55 -25.44
N VAL A 57 -12.06 -7.46 -25.17
CA VAL A 57 -12.66 -6.65 -26.25
C VAL A 57 -11.58 -5.85 -26.97
N GLU A 58 -10.77 -5.10 -26.25
CA GLU A 58 -9.70 -4.27 -26.85
C GLU A 58 -8.50 -5.10 -27.27
N ASN A 59 -8.31 -6.28 -26.69
CA ASN A 59 -7.37 -7.36 -27.04
C ASN A 59 -5.92 -6.94 -27.36
N SER A 60 -5.53 -5.74 -27.03
CA SER A 60 -4.20 -5.18 -27.30
C SER A 60 -3.50 -4.61 -26.08
N ASN A 61 -4.20 -4.58 -24.93
CA ASN A 61 -3.73 -3.89 -23.74
C ASN A 61 -3.88 -4.75 -22.49
N GLY A 62 -3.12 -4.39 -21.48
CA GLY A 62 -3.36 -4.78 -20.10
C GLY A 62 -4.16 -3.73 -19.35
N CYS A 63 -4.22 -3.88 -18.04
CA CYS A 63 -4.89 -2.91 -17.17
C CYS A 63 -4.31 -2.92 -15.75
N ILE A 64 -4.70 -1.92 -14.98
CA ILE A 64 -4.29 -1.74 -13.58
C ILE A 64 -5.55 -1.70 -12.73
N ILE A 65 -5.57 -2.49 -11.66
CA ILE A 65 -6.56 -2.38 -10.59
C ILE A 65 -5.84 -1.78 -9.38
N ALA A 66 -6.06 -0.48 -9.17
CA ALA A 66 -5.49 0.29 -8.08
C ALA A 66 -6.54 0.52 -7.00
N GLN A 67 -6.82 -0.51 -6.21
CA GLN A 67 -7.85 -0.50 -5.18
C GLN A 67 -7.36 -1.16 -3.89
N THR A 68 -7.78 -0.66 -2.77
CA THR A 68 -7.65 -1.28 -1.44
C THR A 68 -9.02 -1.73 -0.94
N PRO A 69 -9.15 -2.80 -0.16
CA PRO A 69 -8.12 -3.70 0.32
C PRO A 69 -7.78 -4.85 -0.66
N LEU A 70 -6.70 -5.57 -0.35
CA LEU A 70 -6.20 -6.70 -1.17
C LEU A 70 -7.25 -7.79 -1.40
N SER A 71 -8.02 -8.15 -0.37
CA SER A 71 -8.98 -9.25 -0.42
C SER A 71 -10.00 -9.13 -1.55
N GLU A 72 -10.45 -7.92 -1.86
CA GLU A 72 -11.42 -7.69 -2.93
C GLU A 72 -10.78 -7.81 -4.33
N LYS A 73 -9.58 -7.27 -4.53
CA LYS A 73 -8.82 -7.45 -5.78
C LYS A 73 -8.55 -8.92 -6.07
N THR A 74 -8.16 -9.66 -5.03
CA THR A 74 -7.89 -11.10 -5.12
C THR A 74 -9.15 -11.86 -5.49
N PHE A 75 -10.28 -11.62 -4.81
CA PHE A 75 -11.57 -12.23 -5.12
C PHE A 75 -12.00 -11.97 -6.58
N LEU A 76 -11.90 -10.73 -7.01
CA LEU A 76 -12.29 -10.31 -8.37
C LEU A 76 -11.41 -10.95 -9.44
N MET A 77 -10.10 -10.99 -9.21
CA MET A 77 -9.19 -11.60 -10.16
C MET A 77 -9.40 -13.11 -10.25
N ILE A 78 -9.64 -13.79 -9.13
CA ILE A 78 -10.00 -15.22 -9.10
C ILE A 78 -11.31 -15.45 -9.88
N SER A 79 -12.34 -14.65 -9.60
CA SER A 79 -13.63 -14.76 -10.29
C SER A 79 -13.49 -14.54 -11.79
N PHE A 80 -12.69 -13.55 -12.21
CA PHE A 80 -12.41 -13.31 -13.63
C PHE A 80 -11.67 -14.48 -14.26
N ILE A 81 -10.64 -15.02 -13.64
CA ILE A 81 -9.85 -16.14 -14.17
C ILE A 81 -10.72 -17.40 -14.34
N TYR A 82 -11.62 -17.69 -13.40
CA TYR A 82 -12.56 -18.81 -13.58
C TYR A 82 -13.48 -18.61 -14.79
N GLY A 83 -14.11 -17.43 -14.92
CA GLY A 83 -14.95 -17.11 -16.07
C GLY A 83 -14.18 -17.07 -17.40
N TYR A 84 -12.96 -16.55 -17.37
CA TYR A 84 -12.07 -16.50 -18.54
C TYR A 84 -11.66 -17.91 -19.02
N LEU A 85 -11.28 -18.80 -18.10
CA LEU A 85 -10.92 -20.18 -18.41
C LEU A 85 -12.12 -21.06 -18.79
N GLU A 86 -13.32 -20.68 -18.39
CA GLU A 86 -14.54 -21.36 -18.87
C GLU A 86 -14.77 -21.07 -20.36
N LYS A 87 -14.58 -19.82 -20.76
CA LYS A 87 -14.70 -19.40 -22.17
C LYS A 87 -13.48 -19.80 -23.02
N HIS A 88 -12.29 -19.78 -22.43
CA HIS A 88 -11.01 -20.03 -23.08
C HIS A 88 -10.23 -21.14 -22.35
N PRO A 89 -10.65 -22.42 -22.48
CA PRO A 89 -10.11 -23.53 -21.65
C PRO A 89 -8.62 -23.82 -21.89
N ASN A 90 -8.09 -23.45 -23.05
CA ASN A 90 -6.68 -23.66 -23.43
C ASN A 90 -5.75 -22.51 -22.95
N SER A 91 -6.30 -21.47 -22.36
CA SER A 91 -5.52 -20.33 -21.88
C SER A 91 -4.61 -20.71 -20.72
N LYS A 92 -3.49 -20.01 -20.62
CA LYS A 92 -2.41 -20.27 -19.65
C LYS A 92 -2.13 -19.04 -18.80
N PRO A 93 -2.91 -18.82 -17.73
CA PRO A 93 -2.67 -17.73 -16.80
C PRO A 93 -1.36 -17.91 -16.03
N LEU A 94 -0.59 -16.83 -15.93
CA LEU A 94 0.66 -16.74 -15.15
C LEU A 94 0.49 -15.69 -14.07
N PHE A 95 0.74 -16.06 -12.82
CA PHE A 95 0.77 -15.16 -11.68
C PHE A 95 2.21 -14.95 -11.22
N VAL A 96 2.65 -13.71 -11.18
CA VAL A 96 3.97 -13.32 -10.64
C VAL A 96 3.75 -12.50 -9.38
N LEU A 97 4.11 -13.08 -8.24
CA LEU A 97 3.74 -12.56 -6.92
C LEU A 97 4.97 -12.48 -6.01
N PRO A 98 4.99 -11.58 -5.02
CA PRO A 98 5.93 -11.69 -3.91
C PRO A 98 5.76 -13.04 -3.19
N LYS A 99 6.87 -13.65 -2.75
CA LYS A 99 6.84 -14.98 -2.14
C LYS A 99 5.86 -15.10 -0.96
N TRP A 100 5.77 -14.05 -0.14
CA TRP A 100 4.92 -14.02 1.06
C TRP A 100 3.41 -13.93 0.74
N VAL A 101 3.03 -13.46 -0.45
CA VAL A 101 1.62 -13.36 -0.91
C VAL A 101 1.16 -14.66 -1.61
N LEU A 102 2.09 -15.47 -2.10
CA LEU A 102 1.78 -16.65 -2.91
C LEU A 102 0.86 -17.64 -2.18
N ASN A 103 1.14 -17.96 -0.93
CA ASN A 103 0.31 -18.86 -0.13
C ASN A 103 -1.10 -18.30 0.10
N PHE A 104 -1.22 -17.01 0.34
CA PHE A 104 -2.51 -16.33 0.48
C PHE A 104 -3.36 -16.50 -0.80
N TRP A 105 -2.79 -16.27 -1.98
CA TRP A 105 -3.49 -16.46 -3.24
C TRP A 105 -3.95 -17.91 -3.44
N LYS A 106 -3.10 -18.88 -3.15
CA LYS A 106 -3.45 -20.31 -3.25
C LYS A 106 -4.58 -20.69 -2.28
N THR A 107 -4.53 -20.19 -1.05
CA THR A 107 -5.60 -20.39 -0.07
C THR A 107 -6.92 -19.81 -0.58
N LYS A 108 -6.90 -18.56 -1.09
CA LYS A 108 -8.09 -17.91 -1.65
C LYS A 108 -8.66 -18.64 -2.88
N PHE A 109 -7.82 -19.15 -3.77
CA PHE A 109 -8.28 -20.03 -4.85
C PHE A 109 -8.93 -21.32 -4.32
N GLY A 110 -8.43 -21.86 -3.20
CA GLY A 110 -9.03 -23.02 -2.52
C GLY A 110 -10.41 -22.71 -1.91
N GLU A 111 -10.52 -21.57 -1.23
CA GLU A 111 -11.79 -21.10 -0.64
C GLU A 111 -12.86 -20.80 -1.68
N LEU A 112 -12.45 -20.22 -2.81
CA LEU A 112 -13.33 -19.83 -3.93
C LEU A 112 -13.42 -20.90 -5.03
N LYS A 113 -13.02 -22.14 -4.72
CA LYS A 113 -12.98 -23.23 -5.69
C LYS A 113 -14.38 -23.55 -6.21
N VAL A 114 -14.52 -23.50 -7.54
CA VAL A 114 -15.77 -23.81 -8.23
C VAL A 114 -15.62 -24.98 -9.21
N ASN A 115 -14.40 -25.36 -9.56
CA ASN A 115 -14.07 -26.50 -10.44
C ASN A 115 -12.65 -27.01 -10.17
N ASP A 116 -12.25 -28.09 -10.85
CA ASP A 116 -10.94 -28.72 -10.66
C ASP A 116 -9.82 -28.00 -11.45
N LEU A 117 -9.56 -26.75 -11.07
CA LEU A 117 -8.43 -26.00 -11.59
C LEU A 117 -7.16 -26.35 -10.82
N VAL A 118 -6.12 -26.76 -11.55
CA VAL A 118 -4.84 -27.14 -10.95
C VAL A 118 -3.99 -25.89 -10.69
N LEU A 119 -3.50 -25.74 -9.46
CA LEU A 119 -2.60 -24.66 -9.06
C LEU A 119 -1.18 -25.20 -8.98
N LEU A 120 -0.28 -24.65 -9.77
CA LEU A 120 1.11 -25.07 -9.86
C LEU A 120 2.04 -23.98 -9.33
N ASP A 121 3.08 -24.37 -8.63
CA ASP A 121 4.19 -23.50 -8.23
C ASP A 121 5.46 -24.32 -7.97
N PHE A 122 6.63 -23.65 -8.06
CA PHE A 122 7.91 -24.34 -7.87
C PHE A 122 8.19 -24.69 -6.41
N TYR A 123 7.63 -23.98 -5.44
CA TYR A 123 7.85 -24.26 -4.02
C TYR A 123 7.17 -25.56 -3.61
N SER A 124 5.89 -25.73 -3.92
CA SER A 124 5.13 -26.96 -3.64
C SER A 124 5.66 -28.16 -4.40
N ALA A 125 6.13 -27.94 -5.63
CA ALA A 125 6.74 -28.98 -6.47
C ALA A 125 8.20 -29.28 -6.06
N LYS A 126 8.78 -28.53 -5.12
CA LYS A 126 10.21 -28.62 -4.73
C LYS A 126 11.16 -28.52 -5.93
N ALA A 127 10.80 -27.77 -6.95
CA ALA A 127 11.55 -27.62 -8.19
C ALA A 127 12.69 -26.60 -7.98
N SER A 128 13.85 -27.07 -7.58
CA SER A 128 15.04 -26.27 -7.31
C SER A 128 15.96 -26.10 -8.52
N THR A 129 15.98 -27.07 -9.42
CA THR A 129 16.79 -27.04 -10.66
C THR A 129 15.98 -26.60 -11.87
N ARG A 130 16.66 -26.12 -12.93
CA ARG A 130 15.99 -25.73 -14.18
C ARG A 130 15.23 -26.88 -14.85
N SER A 131 15.78 -28.09 -14.80
CA SER A 131 15.11 -29.27 -15.35
C SER A 131 13.80 -29.58 -14.61
N GLN A 132 13.81 -29.53 -13.27
CA GLN A 132 12.58 -29.70 -12.48
C GLN A 132 11.56 -28.58 -12.72
N GLN A 133 12.03 -27.34 -12.85
CA GLN A 133 11.17 -26.21 -13.19
C GLN A 133 10.55 -26.37 -14.58
N LEU A 134 11.31 -26.87 -15.55
CA LEU A 134 10.82 -27.17 -16.90
C LEU A 134 9.72 -28.25 -16.88
N GLU A 135 9.83 -29.27 -16.04
CA GLU A 135 8.79 -30.27 -15.86
C GLU A 135 7.47 -29.65 -15.36
N VAL A 136 7.54 -28.75 -14.38
CA VAL A 136 6.37 -28.02 -13.86
C VAL A 136 5.76 -27.15 -14.96
N LEU A 137 6.58 -26.41 -15.72
CA LEU A 137 6.12 -25.58 -16.83
C LEU A 137 5.48 -26.43 -17.94
N ASN A 138 6.04 -27.58 -18.28
CA ASN A 138 5.45 -28.50 -19.25
C ASN A 138 4.12 -29.07 -18.77
N ARG A 139 3.98 -29.34 -17.46
CA ARG A 139 2.69 -29.73 -16.88
C ARG A 139 1.67 -28.60 -17.00
N TRP A 140 2.06 -27.35 -16.72
CA TRP A 140 1.21 -26.17 -16.90
C TRP A 140 0.70 -26.04 -18.34
N ILE A 141 1.56 -26.25 -19.34
CA ILE A 141 1.17 -26.19 -20.75
C ILE A 141 0.14 -27.28 -21.08
N LYS A 142 0.30 -28.50 -20.55
CA LYS A 142 -0.51 -29.67 -20.90
C LYS A 142 -1.84 -29.75 -20.13
N THR A 143 -1.98 -29.09 -19.00
CA THR A 143 -3.16 -29.20 -18.13
C THR A 143 -3.95 -27.90 -18.07
N ARG A 144 -5.23 -27.98 -17.65
CA ARG A 144 -6.01 -26.81 -17.27
C ARG A 144 -5.53 -26.32 -15.90
N SER A 145 -4.62 -25.38 -15.89
CA SER A 145 -3.90 -24.97 -14.68
C SER A 145 -3.47 -23.51 -14.72
N ILE A 146 -3.17 -23.00 -13.54
CA ILE A 146 -2.52 -21.71 -13.29
C ILE A 146 -1.14 -21.98 -12.75
N ILE A 147 -0.15 -21.20 -13.16
CA ILE A 147 1.17 -21.22 -12.54
C ILE A 147 1.43 -19.96 -11.75
N PHE A 148 1.96 -20.15 -10.53
CA PHE A 148 2.39 -19.09 -9.63
C PHE A 148 3.91 -19.08 -9.54
N LEU A 149 4.52 -17.95 -9.83
CA LEU A 149 5.96 -17.73 -9.71
C LEU A 149 6.24 -16.65 -8.67
N GLY A 150 7.23 -16.88 -7.82
CA GLY A 150 7.79 -15.81 -7.00
C GLY A 150 8.50 -14.78 -7.88
N ALA A 151 8.40 -13.48 -7.56
CA ALA A 151 9.02 -12.42 -8.35
C ALA A 151 10.53 -12.64 -8.58
N LYS A 152 11.25 -13.12 -7.56
CA LYS A 152 12.68 -13.48 -7.70
C LYS A 152 12.90 -14.70 -8.58
N GLN A 153 12.05 -15.73 -8.47
CA GLN A 153 12.13 -16.92 -9.34
C GLN A 153 11.91 -16.52 -10.80
N PHE A 154 10.88 -15.73 -11.06
CA PHE A 154 10.57 -15.21 -12.38
C PHE A 154 11.75 -14.41 -12.96
N SER A 155 12.28 -13.45 -12.20
CA SER A 155 13.42 -12.63 -12.64
C SER A 155 14.66 -13.48 -12.92
N ASN A 156 14.95 -14.48 -12.08
CA ASN A 156 16.09 -15.39 -12.27
C ASN A 156 15.97 -16.25 -13.53
N ILE A 157 14.75 -16.71 -13.85
CA ILE A 157 14.53 -17.50 -15.08
C ILE A 157 14.72 -16.63 -16.32
N VAL A 158 14.12 -15.44 -16.32
CA VAL A 158 14.15 -14.55 -17.49
C VAL A 158 15.54 -13.96 -17.73
N SER A 159 16.34 -13.78 -16.68
CA SER A 159 17.71 -13.25 -16.75
C SER A 159 18.78 -14.34 -16.89
N ASP A 160 18.40 -15.61 -16.90
CA ASP A 160 19.33 -16.73 -17.04
C ASP A 160 19.84 -16.82 -18.49
N ASN A 161 21.11 -16.51 -18.67
CA ASN A 161 21.81 -16.56 -19.97
C ASN A 161 22.91 -17.64 -19.97
N SER A 162 22.74 -18.70 -19.17
CA SER A 162 23.74 -19.79 -19.06
C SER A 162 23.94 -20.59 -20.35
N GLY A 163 23.00 -20.50 -21.30
CA GLY A 163 23.03 -21.30 -22.54
C GLY A 163 22.69 -22.77 -22.33
N ALA A 164 22.24 -23.16 -21.12
CA ALA A 164 21.76 -24.51 -20.87
C ALA A 164 20.38 -24.69 -21.47
N GLU A 165 20.14 -25.82 -22.17
CA GLU A 165 18.89 -26.11 -22.88
C GLU A 165 17.65 -25.97 -21.98
N ALA A 166 17.70 -26.45 -20.74
CA ALA A 166 16.61 -26.32 -19.78
C ALA A 166 16.35 -24.87 -19.35
N SER A 167 17.40 -24.04 -19.22
CA SER A 167 17.29 -22.62 -18.90
C SER A 167 16.65 -21.83 -20.04
N ASP A 168 17.12 -22.08 -21.26
CA ASP A 168 16.57 -21.44 -22.45
C ASP A 168 15.11 -21.84 -22.67
N SER A 169 14.77 -23.13 -22.51
CA SER A 169 13.40 -23.62 -22.59
C SER A 169 12.47 -23.00 -21.54
N CYS A 170 12.90 -22.91 -20.28
CA CYS A 170 12.11 -22.25 -19.22
C CYS A 170 11.86 -20.77 -19.54
N ARG A 171 12.90 -20.06 -19.99
CA ARG A 171 12.80 -18.65 -20.37
C ARG A 171 11.83 -18.45 -21.54
N ASP A 172 11.96 -19.28 -22.58
CA ASP A 172 11.15 -19.17 -23.81
C ASP A 172 9.68 -19.48 -23.55
N ILE A 173 9.36 -20.49 -22.73
CA ILE A 173 7.98 -20.78 -22.31
C ILE A 173 7.34 -19.57 -21.63
N ILE A 174 8.08 -18.90 -20.74
CA ILE A 174 7.55 -17.75 -20.00
C ILE A 174 7.44 -16.49 -20.88
N LEU A 175 8.46 -16.22 -21.70
CA LEU A 175 8.53 -14.98 -22.49
C LEU A 175 7.74 -15.05 -23.80
N LEU A 176 7.75 -16.22 -24.46
CA LEU A 176 7.17 -16.37 -25.79
C LEU A 176 5.72 -16.87 -25.68
N ASN A 177 4.75 -16.21 -26.10
CA ASN A 177 3.35 -16.55 -26.44
C ASN A 177 2.59 -17.66 -25.64
N ILE A 178 3.16 -18.28 -24.60
CA ILE A 178 2.47 -19.29 -23.78
C ILE A 178 1.55 -18.62 -22.76
N PRO A 179 1.99 -17.63 -21.96
CA PRO A 179 1.08 -16.93 -21.06
C PRO A 179 -0.01 -16.19 -21.82
N SER A 180 -1.27 -16.49 -21.54
CA SER A 180 -2.43 -15.80 -22.12
C SER A 180 -2.81 -14.54 -21.38
N VAL A 181 -2.69 -14.57 -20.06
CA VAL A 181 -2.88 -13.44 -19.14
C VAL A 181 -1.78 -13.51 -18.08
N VAL A 182 -1.16 -12.40 -17.82
CA VAL A 182 -0.15 -12.26 -16.75
C VAL A 182 -0.70 -11.35 -15.66
N VAL A 183 -0.85 -11.89 -14.45
CA VAL A 183 -1.27 -11.13 -13.28
C VAL A 183 -0.05 -10.93 -12.39
N PHE A 184 0.25 -9.70 -12.07
CA PHE A 184 1.31 -9.37 -11.12
C PHE A 184 0.79 -8.47 -10.03
N ASP A 185 1.06 -8.89 -8.80
CA ASP A 185 0.73 -8.14 -7.62
C ASP A 185 1.99 -7.45 -7.12
N ARG A 186 1.90 -6.14 -6.99
CA ARG A 186 3.04 -5.36 -6.56
C ARG A 186 3.42 -5.65 -5.12
N GLY A 187 2.46 -6.07 -4.29
CA GLY A 187 2.67 -6.12 -2.85
C GLY A 187 3.16 -4.77 -2.32
N THR A 188 3.43 -4.69 -1.05
CA THR A 188 3.97 -3.49 -0.40
C THR A 188 5.49 -3.47 -0.33
N ASP A 189 6.20 -4.01 -1.32
CA ASP A 189 7.67 -3.96 -1.27
C ASP A 189 8.19 -2.58 -1.70
N PRO A 190 8.79 -1.80 -0.79
CA PRO A 190 8.99 -0.35 -0.96
C PRO A 190 10.23 0.02 -1.77
N ARG A 191 10.93 -0.88 -2.48
CA ARG A 191 12.29 -0.58 -2.92
C ARG A 191 12.61 -0.81 -4.38
N ASN A 192 13.71 -0.23 -4.82
CA ASN A 192 14.42 -0.23 -6.11
C ASN A 192 14.34 -1.50 -6.98
N GLU A 193 13.87 -2.64 -6.44
CA GLU A 193 13.65 -3.88 -7.14
C GLU A 193 12.50 -3.79 -8.16
N MET A 194 11.56 -2.84 -7.98
CA MET A 194 10.41 -2.71 -8.87
C MET A 194 10.81 -2.32 -10.29
N MET A 195 11.74 -1.39 -10.46
CA MET A 195 12.18 -0.96 -11.79
C MET A 195 12.86 -2.08 -12.57
N SER A 196 13.66 -2.92 -11.89
CA SER A 196 14.26 -4.10 -12.51
C SER A 196 13.21 -5.15 -12.84
N PHE A 197 12.25 -5.38 -11.95
CA PHE A 197 11.12 -6.29 -12.15
C PHE A 197 10.24 -5.87 -13.33
N LEU A 198 9.86 -4.59 -13.42
CA LEU A 198 9.05 -4.08 -14.54
C LEU A 198 9.74 -4.27 -15.89
N LYS A 199 11.07 -4.06 -15.97
CA LYS A 199 11.85 -4.34 -17.17
C LYS A 199 11.77 -5.81 -17.60
N VAL A 200 11.74 -6.72 -16.64
CA VAL A 200 11.62 -8.17 -16.89
C VAL A 200 10.21 -8.52 -17.34
N VAL A 201 9.16 -8.00 -16.67
CA VAL A 201 7.75 -8.20 -17.06
C VAL A 201 7.45 -7.64 -18.46
N ALA A 202 8.06 -6.51 -18.80
CA ALA A 202 7.93 -5.91 -20.14
C ALA A 202 8.40 -6.83 -21.28
N ARG A 203 9.32 -7.77 -21.00
CA ARG A 203 9.81 -8.74 -21.98
C ARG A 203 8.78 -9.82 -22.36
N ILE A 204 7.75 -10.03 -21.53
CA ILE A 204 6.68 -10.99 -21.85
C ILE A 204 5.88 -10.47 -23.04
N LYS A 205 5.71 -11.30 -24.07
CA LYS A 205 5.07 -10.87 -25.32
C LYS A 205 3.58 -10.57 -25.20
N THR A 206 2.84 -11.32 -24.35
CA THR A 206 1.40 -11.06 -24.24
C THR A 206 1.13 -9.62 -23.78
N PRO A 207 0.22 -8.89 -24.45
CA PRO A 207 -0.20 -7.56 -24.00
C PRO A 207 -1.12 -7.63 -22.78
N HIS A 208 -1.72 -8.78 -22.50
CA HIS A 208 -2.71 -8.97 -21.44
C HIS A 208 -2.04 -9.06 -20.07
N LYS A 209 -1.57 -7.92 -19.57
CA LYS A 209 -0.91 -7.80 -18.27
C LYS A 209 -1.81 -7.06 -17.29
N VAL A 210 -2.09 -7.67 -16.15
CA VAL A 210 -2.89 -7.07 -15.08
C VAL A 210 -2.01 -6.76 -13.89
N LEU A 211 -1.88 -5.49 -13.55
CA LEU A 211 -1.25 -5.07 -12.30
C LEU A 211 -2.31 -4.89 -11.21
N LEU A 212 -2.10 -5.54 -10.10
CA LEU A 212 -2.84 -5.31 -8.86
C LEU A 212 -2.00 -4.47 -7.90
N THR A 213 -2.53 -3.37 -7.41
CA THR A 213 -1.82 -2.48 -6.50
C THR A 213 -2.77 -1.71 -5.59
N GLY A 214 -2.33 -1.32 -4.40
CA GLY A 214 -3.08 -0.41 -3.54
C GLY A 214 -2.91 1.07 -3.94
N SER A 215 -1.80 1.43 -4.59
CA SER A 215 -1.53 2.77 -5.09
C SER A 215 -0.48 2.73 -6.20
N LEU A 216 -0.60 3.65 -7.14
CA LEU A 216 0.32 3.77 -8.28
C LEU A 216 1.51 4.70 -7.98
N TYR A 217 1.26 5.86 -7.41
CA TYR A 217 2.31 6.83 -7.11
C TYR A 217 2.90 6.58 -5.72
N GLN A 218 3.93 5.76 -5.66
CA GLN A 218 4.59 5.42 -4.39
C GLN A 218 5.89 6.19 -4.20
N ASN A 219 6.85 6.04 -5.10
CA ASN A 219 8.18 6.63 -4.96
C ASN A 219 8.37 7.87 -5.84
N ASN A 220 8.24 7.70 -7.14
CA ASN A 220 8.43 8.76 -8.13
C ASN A 220 7.50 8.59 -9.33
N ILE A 221 7.31 9.68 -10.07
CA ILE A 221 6.41 9.73 -11.23
C ILE A 221 6.89 8.84 -12.39
N LYS A 222 8.19 8.70 -12.53
CA LYS A 222 8.81 7.83 -13.53
C LYS A 222 8.39 6.37 -13.37
N GLU A 223 8.26 5.91 -12.12
CA GLU A 223 7.78 4.56 -11.83
C GLU A 223 6.34 4.37 -12.34
N VAL A 224 5.47 5.38 -12.16
CA VAL A 224 4.09 5.35 -12.67
C VAL A 224 4.08 5.20 -14.19
N PHE A 225 4.86 6.00 -14.90
CA PHE A 225 4.94 5.94 -16.36
C PHE A 225 5.50 4.62 -16.87
N ASN A 226 6.48 4.03 -16.19
CA ASN A 226 7.00 2.71 -16.56
C ASN A 226 5.96 1.59 -16.31
N ILE A 227 5.17 1.69 -15.24
CA ILE A 227 4.05 0.77 -15.00
C ILE A 227 3.03 0.87 -16.14
N LEU A 228 2.68 2.08 -16.54
CA LEU A 228 1.75 2.32 -17.64
C LEU A 228 2.27 1.74 -18.95
N ASP A 229 3.56 1.86 -19.24
CA ASP A 229 4.17 1.30 -20.46
C ASP A 229 4.21 -0.24 -20.47
N VAL A 230 4.27 -0.88 -19.30
CA VAL A 230 4.21 -2.34 -19.16
C VAL A 230 2.81 -2.88 -19.45
N VAL A 231 1.76 -2.22 -18.94
CA VAL A 231 0.37 -2.68 -19.14
C VAL A 231 -0.25 -2.18 -20.44
N PHE A 232 0.22 -1.07 -20.95
CA PHE A 232 -0.14 -0.49 -22.22
C PHE A 232 1.13 -0.33 -23.08
N PRO A 233 1.50 -1.35 -23.87
CA PRO A 233 2.71 -1.30 -24.68
C PRO A 233 2.75 -0.04 -25.56
N GLU A 234 3.93 0.61 -25.59
CA GLU A 234 4.15 1.84 -26.34
C GLU A 234 3.47 3.10 -25.77
N PHE A 235 2.95 3.04 -24.51
CA PHE A 235 2.36 4.20 -23.85
C PHE A 235 3.28 5.42 -23.90
N LEU A 236 4.57 5.22 -23.59
CA LEU A 236 5.57 6.30 -23.60
C LEU A 236 5.90 6.82 -25.00
N LYS A 237 5.65 6.03 -26.06
CA LYS A 237 5.83 6.43 -27.45
C LYS A 237 4.63 7.21 -28.00
N HIS A 238 3.52 7.24 -27.26
CA HIS A 238 2.31 7.88 -27.73
C HIS A 238 2.52 9.41 -27.79
N ASN A 239 2.41 9.98 -29.00
CA ASN A 239 2.68 11.40 -29.27
C ASN A 239 1.94 12.38 -28.32
N ARG A 240 0.73 12.03 -27.87
CA ARG A 240 -0.07 12.87 -26.97
C ARG A 240 0.58 13.03 -25.59
N ILE A 241 1.13 11.94 -25.03
CA ILE A 241 1.78 11.96 -23.71
C ILE A 241 3.00 12.87 -23.72
N GLY A 242 3.90 12.65 -24.69
CA GLY A 242 5.10 13.47 -24.82
C GLY A 242 4.80 14.96 -25.08
N LYS A 243 3.79 15.26 -25.91
CA LYS A 243 3.35 16.64 -26.14
C LYS A 243 2.77 17.28 -24.88
N ASN A 244 1.98 16.55 -24.13
CA ASN A 244 1.35 17.00 -22.90
C ASN A 244 2.41 17.34 -21.84
N ILE A 245 3.38 16.47 -21.61
CA ILE A 245 4.49 16.71 -20.67
C ILE A 245 5.31 17.93 -21.09
N ARG A 246 5.69 18.03 -22.37
CA ARG A 246 6.48 19.18 -22.87
C ARG A 246 5.72 20.50 -22.77
N LYS A 247 4.42 20.49 -23.08
CA LYS A 247 3.54 21.64 -22.93
C LYS A 247 3.52 22.13 -21.49
N PHE A 248 3.33 21.22 -20.52
CA PHE A 248 3.33 21.57 -19.10
C PHE A 248 4.68 22.12 -18.64
N LEU A 249 5.79 21.55 -19.12
CA LEU A 249 7.14 21.98 -18.76
C LEU A 249 7.65 23.18 -19.57
N ASN A 250 6.89 23.69 -20.54
CA ASN A 250 7.32 24.74 -21.48
C ASN A 250 8.66 24.41 -22.17
N VAL A 251 8.86 23.15 -22.54
CA VAL A 251 10.08 22.68 -23.20
C VAL A 251 9.80 22.37 -24.67
N GLU A 252 10.58 22.97 -25.57
CA GLU A 252 10.52 22.67 -26.99
C GLU A 252 11.00 21.24 -27.30
N ALA A 253 10.51 20.67 -28.39
CA ALA A 253 10.92 19.35 -28.83
C ALA A 253 12.34 19.41 -29.47
N ASP A 254 13.32 18.81 -28.83
CA ASP A 254 14.65 18.57 -29.40
C ASP A 254 14.56 17.52 -30.52
N GLY A 255 14.14 17.93 -31.72
CA GLY A 255 14.10 17.08 -32.92
C GLY A 255 13.01 15.99 -32.95
N PRO A 256 12.99 15.14 -33.97
CA PRO A 256 11.93 14.16 -34.21
C PRO A 256 11.96 12.91 -33.30
N SER A 257 12.78 12.88 -32.23
CA SER A 257 12.82 11.71 -31.35
C SER A 257 11.58 11.64 -30.48
N THR A 258 10.74 10.65 -30.74
CA THR A 258 9.54 10.29 -29.98
C THR A 258 9.85 9.69 -28.61
N ASN A 259 11.10 9.40 -28.29
CA ASN A 259 11.49 8.79 -27.03
C ASN A 259 11.56 9.84 -25.92
N LEU A 260 10.69 9.68 -24.91
CA LEU A 260 10.75 10.45 -23.67
C LEU A 260 12.05 10.10 -22.93
N LYS A 261 12.96 11.05 -22.84
CA LYS A 261 14.23 10.86 -22.13
C LYS A 261 14.02 10.88 -20.62
N MET A 262 14.78 10.08 -19.88
CA MET A 262 14.75 9.97 -18.41
C MET A 262 14.78 11.31 -17.67
N PRO A 263 15.61 12.32 -18.07
CA PRO A 263 15.62 13.63 -17.43
C PRO A 263 14.29 14.40 -17.49
N LEU A 264 13.40 14.05 -18.41
CA LEU A 264 12.11 14.73 -18.54
C LEU A 264 11.14 14.36 -17.42
N PHE A 265 11.17 13.11 -16.95
CA PHE A 265 10.33 12.68 -15.82
C PHE A 265 10.81 13.28 -14.49
N ASP A 266 12.12 13.43 -14.32
CA ASP A 266 12.68 14.07 -13.13
C ASP A 266 12.27 15.56 -13.08
N LYS A 267 12.35 16.26 -14.21
CA LYS A 267 11.83 17.64 -14.34
C LYS A 267 10.34 17.75 -14.10
N LEU A 268 9.56 16.77 -14.58
CA LEU A 268 8.12 16.72 -14.37
C LEU A 268 7.78 16.56 -12.88
N GLU A 269 8.47 15.66 -12.19
CA GLU A 269 8.28 15.48 -10.75
C GLU A 269 8.66 16.73 -9.96
N GLU A 270 9.81 17.33 -10.29
CA GLU A 270 10.26 18.58 -9.69
C GLU A 270 9.22 19.70 -9.89
N ALA A 271 8.72 19.89 -11.11
CA ALA A 271 7.70 20.90 -11.42
C ALA A 271 6.38 20.66 -10.67
N LEU A 272 5.94 19.41 -10.55
CA LEU A 272 4.71 19.06 -9.81
C LEU A 272 4.86 19.24 -8.30
N LEU A 273 6.04 18.98 -7.74
CA LEU A 273 6.32 19.12 -6.31
C LEU A 273 6.78 20.52 -5.90
N SER A 274 7.30 21.34 -6.84
CA SER A 274 7.76 22.69 -6.56
C SER A 274 6.63 23.64 -6.15
N GLN A 275 7.00 24.83 -5.69
CA GLN A 275 6.08 25.94 -5.44
C GLN A 275 6.02 26.92 -6.62
N ASP A 276 6.93 26.80 -7.60
CA ASP A 276 7.11 27.79 -8.65
C ASP A 276 6.08 27.70 -9.79
N SER A 277 5.38 26.56 -9.93
CA SER A 277 4.35 26.36 -10.96
C SER A 277 2.97 26.72 -10.43
N ASP A 278 2.16 27.37 -11.25
CA ASP A 278 0.76 27.69 -10.93
C ASP A 278 -0.02 26.41 -10.58
N HIS A 279 -0.79 26.46 -9.49
CA HIS A 279 -1.57 25.31 -9.03
C HIS A 279 -2.70 24.93 -10.01
N GLY A 280 -3.28 25.94 -10.72
CA GLY A 280 -4.28 25.71 -11.75
C GLY A 280 -3.73 24.94 -12.94
N ASP A 281 -2.50 25.24 -13.36
CA ASP A 281 -1.80 24.50 -14.41
C ASP A 281 -1.53 23.06 -14.00
N LYS A 282 -1.13 22.82 -12.74
CA LYS A 282 -0.93 21.46 -12.19
C LYS A 282 -2.22 20.64 -12.20
N ILE A 283 -3.32 21.22 -11.72
CA ILE A 283 -4.62 20.55 -11.71
C ILE A 283 -5.07 20.24 -13.14
N SER A 284 -4.94 21.20 -14.05
CA SER A 284 -5.31 21.02 -15.46
C SER A 284 -4.49 19.90 -16.11
N TYR A 285 -3.19 19.88 -15.88
CA TYR A 285 -2.30 18.85 -16.39
C TYR A 285 -2.62 17.45 -15.85
N LEU A 286 -2.84 17.32 -14.53
CA LEU A 286 -3.20 16.06 -13.89
C LEU A 286 -4.57 15.55 -14.35
N THR A 287 -5.52 16.46 -14.60
CA THR A 287 -6.83 16.12 -15.15
C THR A 287 -6.70 15.60 -16.58
N GLU A 288 -5.86 16.23 -17.41
CA GLU A 288 -5.58 15.73 -18.76
C GLU A 288 -4.90 14.36 -18.74
N LEU A 289 -3.92 14.13 -17.86
CA LEU A 289 -3.33 12.81 -17.65
C LEU A 289 -4.38 11.77 -17.25
N ARG A 290 -5.31 12.14 -16.37
CA ARG A 290 -6.41 11.25 -15.98
C ARG A 290 -7.23 10.84 -17.21
N MET A 291 -7.63 11.78 -18.07
CA MET A 291 -8.38 11.48 -19.29
C MET A 291 -7.64 10.51 -20.22
N LEU A 292 -6.32 10.58 -20.26
CA LEU A 292 -5.49 9.71 -21.09
C LEU A 292 -5.32 8.30 -20.50
N THR A 293 -5.43 8.14 -19.19
CA THR A 293 -5.08 6.91 -18.48
C THR A 293 -6.26 6.16 -17.86
N ASN A 294 -7.41 6.80 -17.64
CA ASN A 294 -8.56 6.22 -16.94
C ASN A 294 -9.16 4.98 -17.61
N LYS A 295 -8.94 4.81 -18.91
CA LYS A 295 -9.47 3.65 -19.66
C LYS A 295 -8.78 2.33 -19.31
N PHE A 296 -7.55 2.37 -18.76
CA PHE A 296 -6.80 1.18 -18.35
C PHE A 296 -6.35 1.19 -16.89
N ILE A 297 -6.78 2.21 -16.12
CA ILE A 297 -6.61 2.23 -14.66
C ILE A 297 -8.00 2.22 -14.02
N TYR A 298 -8.30 1.19 -13.26
CA TYR A 298 -9.47 1.18 -12.39
C TYR A 298 -9.04 1.61 -10.98
N ASN A 299 -9.56 2.73 -10.52
CA ASN A 299 -9.32 3.25 -9.19
C ASN A 299 -10.61 3.89 -8.65
N HIS A 300 -11.53 3.05 -8.17
CA HIS A 300 -12.80 3.53 -7.61
C HIS A 300 -12.83 3.24 -6.12
N LYS A 301 -12.91 4.29 -5.30
CA LYS A 301 -12.82 4.19 -3.84
C LYS A 301 -14.12 4.51 -3.11
N GLU A 302 -15.08 5.17 -3.76
CA GLU A 302 -16.18 5.86 -3.07
C GLU A 302 -17.27 4.92 -2.52
N GLU A 303 -17.68 3.88 -3.25
CA GLU A 303 -18.78 3.02 -2.80
C GLU A 303 -18.44 2.16 -1.60
N PHE A 304 -17.17 1.77 -1.48
CA PHE A 304 -16.68 0.97 -0.37
C PHE A 304 -16.66 1.76 0.95
N LEU A 305 -16.38 3.06 0.89
CA LEU A 305 -16.32 3.95 2.04
C LEU A 305 -17.70 4.33 2.61
N LEU A 306 -18.77 4.11 1.85
CA LEU A 306 -20.14 4.38 2.32
C LEU A 306 -20.60 3.42 3.44
N GLU A 307 -19.96 2.25 3.56
CA GLU A 307 -20.27 1.26 4.59
C GLU A 307 -19.52 1.50 5.93
N VAL A 308 -18.56 2.44 5.95
CA VAL A 308 -17.72 2.72 7.13
C VAL A 308 -18.12 4.07 7.74
N PRO A 309 -18.18 4.20 9.10
CA PRO A 309 -18.72 5.40 9.76
C PRO A 309 -17.96 6.71 9.54
N GLY A 310 -16.83 6.68 8.86
CA GLY A 310 -16.05 7.84 8.45
C GLY A 310 -14.63 7.84 9.02
N LEU A 311 -13.76 8.60 8.33
CA LEU A 311 -12.36 8.82 8.68
C LEU A 311 -12.11 10.32 8.86
N MET A 312 -11.41 10.66 9.95
CA MET A 312 -10.82 11.98 10.14
C MET A 312 -9.30 11.81 10.17
N ASP A 313 -8.62 12.31 9.15
CA ASP A 313 -7.17 12.18 9.00
C ASP A 313 -6.50 13.53 9.24
N PHE A 314 -5.63 13.60 10.25
CA PHE A 314 -4.96 14.82 10.68
C PHE A 314 -3.45 14.70 10.60
N THR A 315 -2.80 15.73 10.06
CA THR A 315 -1.37 15.98 10.29
C THR A 315 -1.25 16.99 11.43
N VAL A 316 -0.58 16.60 12.51
CA VAL A 316 -0.40 17.41 13.71
C VAL A 316 1.06 17.81 13.83
N VAL A 317 1.33 19.08 13.58
CA VAL A 317 2.68 19.66 13.68
C VAL A 317 2.94 20.10 15.10
N LEU A 318 3.93 19.48 15.74
CA LEU A 318 4.28 19.69 17.15
C LEU A 318 5.55 20.52 17.27
N LYS A 319 5.61 21.38 18.29
CA LYS A 319 6.79 22.20 18.63
C LYS A 319 7.77 21.35 19.45
N PRO A 320 8.95 20.96 18.92
CA PRO A 320 9.96 20.24 19.70
C PRO A 320 10.44 21.05 20.91
N THR A 321 10.79 20.36 21.97
CA THR A 321 11.41 20.97 23.16
C THR A 321 12.81 21.52 22.83
N LEU A 322 13.36 22.36 23.68
CA LEU A 322 14.72 22.89 23.52
C LEU A 322 15.76 21.77 23.52
N SER A 323 15.60 20.78 24.39
CA SER A 323 16.47 19.60 24.45
C SER A 323 16.41 18.77 23.19
N GLN A 324 15.23 18.58 22.61
CA GLN A 324 15.07 17.88 21.32
C GLN A 324 15.71 18.65 20.18
N LYS A 325 15.53 19.97 20.10
CA LYS A 325 16.16 20.81 19.06
C LYS A 325 17.68 20.73 19.12
N SER A 326 18.25 20.83 20.32
CA SER A 326 19.70 20.73 20.53
C SER A 326 20.25 19.36 20.12
N ALA A 327 19.60 18.29 20.55
CA ALA A 327 20.01 16.91 20.21
C ALA A 327 19.90 16.66 18.69
N TRP A 328 18.83 17.15 18.05
CA TRP A 328 18.61 17.01 16.61
C TRP A 328 19.67 17.75 15.79
N GLU A 329 20.04 18.98 16.18
CA GLU A 329 21.07 19.75 15.50
C GLU A 329 22.46 19.09 15.57
N ILE A 330 22.81 18.53 16.74
CA ILE A 330 24.05 17.80 16.94
C ILE A 330 24.10 16.57 16.02
N GLU A 331 23.06 15.76 16.03
CA GLU A 331 22.99 14.53 15.25
C GLU A 331 23.00 14.82 13.74
N ARG A 332 22.29 15.84 13.29
CA ARG A 332 22.26 16.27 11.88
C ARG A 332 23.64 16.68 11.35
N LYS A 333 24.45 17.34 12.18
CA LYS A 333 25.81 17.80 11.80
C LYS A 333 26.82 16.67 11.83
N SER A 334 26.62 15.65 12.64
CA SER A 334 27.65 14.62 12.92
C SER A 334 27.70 13.48 11.90
N LYS A 335 26.63 13.24 11.12
CA LYS A 335 26.49 12.05 10.28
C LYS A 335 25.97 12.36 8.87
N GLY A 336 26.39 11.50 7.93
CA GLY A 336 25.90 11.53 6.55
C GLY A 336 24.44 11.09 6.44
N LYS A 337 23.81 11.29 5.27
CA LYS A 337 22.44 10.86 4.99
C LYS A 337 22.36 9.32 4.91
N GLY A 338 21.50 8.69 5.70
CA GLY A 338 21.27 7.25 5.66
C GLY A 338 20.21 6.79 6.65
N PHE A 339 19.74 5.55 6.50
CA PHE A 339 18.68 4.97 7.33
C PHE A 339 18.94 5.09 8.85
N LYS A 340 20.18 4.87 9.27
CA LYS A 340 20.56 5.00 10.68
C LYS A 340 20.37 6.43 11.19
N THR A 341 20.73 7.43 10.41
CA THR A 341 20.56 8.84 10.78
C THR A 341 19.08 9.19 10.92
N TYR A 342 18.25 8.80 9.96
CA TYR A 342 16.80 9.05 10.02
C TYR A 342 16.13 8.33 11.20
N SER A 343 16.53 7.09 11.50
CA SER A 343 16.04 6.35 12.67
C SER A 343 16.39 7.07 13.97
N THR A 344 17.63 7.55 14.09
CA THR A 344 18.07 8.31 15.28
C THR A 344 17.32 9.64 15.42
N LEU A 345 17.15 10.38 14.31
CA LEU A 345 16.42 11.65 14.32
C LEU A 345 14.95 11.47 14.70
N SER A 346 14.29 10.44 14.19
CA SER A 346 12.92 10.07 14.59
C SER A 346 12.83 9.73 16.08
N GLY A 347 13.82 8.98 16.59
CA GLY A 347 13.92 8.69 18.04
C GLY A 347 14.04 9.95 18.88
N ILE A 348 14.89 10.91 18.50
CA ILE A 348 15.05 12.20 19.19
C ILE A 348 13.72 12.98 19.21
N MET A 349 12.95 12.97 18.14
CA MET A 349 11.65 13.65 18.08
C MET A 349 10.61 12.98 18.97
N LEU A 350 10.77 11.70 19.28
CA LEU A 350 9.98 11.02 20.29
C LEU A 350 10.46 11.40 21.71
N HIS A 351 11.75 11.23 21.99
CA HIS A 351 12.39 11.66 23.23
C HIS A 351 13.91 11.86 23.05
N PRO A 352 14.53 12.94 23.57
CA PRO A 352 15.95 13.25 23.34
C PRO A 352 16.90 12.15 23.84
N LEU A 353 16.54 11.44 24.91
CA LEU A 353 17.34 10.32 25.44
C LEU A 353 17.46 9.13 24.47
N LEU A 354 16.62 9.07 23.42
CA LEU A 354 16.74 8.04 22.39
C LEU A 354 17.83 8.32 21.35
N CYS A 355 18.59 9.39 21.47
CA CYS A 355 19.72 9.68 20.56
C CYS A 355 20.80 8.59 20.54
N ALA A 356 20.94 7.83 21.61
CA ALA A 356 21.88 6.70 21.70
C ALA A 356 21.39 5.44 20.94
N PHE A 357 20.10 5.39 20.60
CA PHE A 357 19.48 4.24 19.93
C PHE A 357 19.20 4.56 18.47
N SER A 358 19.38 3.57 17.63
CA SER A 358 18.97 3.62 16.23
C SER A 358 18.63 2.23 15.75
N ASP A 359 17.65 2.12 14.85
CA ASP A 359 17.41 0.87 14.15
C ASP A 359 18.64 0.49 13.33
N ARG A 360 19.06 -0.76 13.49
CA ARG A 360 20.29 -1.26 12.85
C ARG A 360 19.98 -1.84 11.48
N ALA A 361 20.98 -1.82 10.61
CA ALA A 361 20.92 -2.47 9.33
C ALA A 361 20.70 -3.99 9.51
N LYS A 362 20.13 -4.64 8.49
CA LYS A 362 19.85 -6.08 8.47
C LYS A 362 21.09 -6.89 8.86
N GLY A 363 20.97 -7.75 9.86
CA GLY A 363 22.07 -8.63 10.33
C GLY A 363 22.84 -8.12 11.56
N LEU A 364 22.55 -6.92 12.05
CA LEU A 364 23.13 -6.45 13.32
C LEU A 364 22.20 -6.80 14.50
N PRO A 365 22.76 -7.04 15.70
CA PRO A 365 21.97 -7.35 16.88
C PRO A 365 21.02 -6.21 17.23
N ALA A 366 19.85 -6.54 17.78
CA ALA A 366 18.90 -5.55 18.28
C ALA A 366 19.57 -4.65 19.35
N PRO A 367 19.08 -3.39 19.54
CA PRO A 367 19.52 -2.55 20.64
C PRO A 367 19.32 -3.28 21.97
N ASN A 368 20.20 -3.01 22.94
CA ASN A 368 20.11 -3.61 24.26
C ASN A 368 18.82 -3.12 24.95
N GLU A 369 17.90 -4.05 25.21
CA GLU A 369 16.61 -3.74 25.81
C GLU A 369 16.76 -3.33 27.29
N ASP A 370 17.78 -3.81 27.99
CA ASP A 370 18.07 -3.44 29.37
C ASP A 370 18.49 -1.98 29.48
N GLU A 371 19.26 -1.46 28.50
CA GLU A 371 19.62 -0.04 28.43
C GLU A 371 18.39 0.86 28.25
N MET A 372 17.39 0.40 27.50
CA MET A 372 16.14 1.13 27.33
C MET A 372 15.34 1.20 28.64
N ASP A 373 15.31 0.12 29.41
CA ASP A 373 14.61 0.10 30.69
C ASP A 373 15.29 1.02 31.73
N GLU A 374 16.62 1.13 31.70
CA GLU A 374 17.35 2.08 32.55
C GLU A 374 16.97 3.54 32.20
N ILE A 375 16.93 3.88 30.92
CA ILE A 375 16.49 5.23 30.48
C ILE A 375 15.06 5.52 30.94
N ILE A 376 14.16 4.57 30.79
CA ILE A 376 12.75 4.73 31.16
C ILE A 376 12.57 4.92 32.66
N LYS A 377 13.49 4.45 33.50
CA LYS A 377 13.39 4.66 34.98
C LYS A 377 13.38 6.13 35.39
N GLU A 378 14.15 6.95 34.70
CA GLU A 378 14.35 8.37 35.05
C GLU A 378 13.70 9.36 34.06
N ILE A 379 12.87 8.86 33.15
CA ILE A 379 12.36 9.67 32.04
C ILE A 379 11.37 10.73 32.47
N ASP A 380 11.57 11.97 32.01
CA ASP A 380 10.54 13.00 32.00
C ASP A 380 9.81 12.98 30.64
N VAL A 381 8.56 12.53 30.67
CA VAL A 381 7.70 12.43 29.48
C VAL A 381 7.54 13.78 28.76
N THR A 382 7.66 14.89 29.49
CA THR A 382 7.47 16.25 28.96
C THR A 382 8.65 16.73 28.10
N ASP A 383 9.82 16.09 28.20
CA ASP A 383 10.98 16.39 27.35
C ASP A 383 10.84 15.89 25.92
N GLY A 384 9.90 14.99 25.65
CA GLY A 384 9.61 14.46 24.33
C GLY A 384 8.22 14.84 23.84
N VAL A 385 8.13 15.77 22.88
CA VAL A 385 6.83 16.31 22.44
C VAL A 385 5.89 15.25 21.88
N LYS A 386 6.39 14.30 21.09
CA LYS A 386 5.58 13.20 20.54
C LYS A 386 5.20 12.19 21.64
N THR A 387 6.08 11.96 22.62
CA THR A 387 5.79 11.11 23.79
C THR A 387 4.70 11.75 24.65
N LYS A 388 4.77 13.06 24.89
CA LYS A 388 3.73 13.81 25.62
C LYS A 388 2.38 13.72 24.90
N PHE A 389 2.37 13.90 23.57
CA PHE A 389 1.15 13.73 22.76
C PHE A 389 0.57 12.31 22.87
N PHE A 390 1.42 11.29 22.74
CA PHE A 390 1.01 9.89 22.87
C PHE A 390 0.40 9.61 24.25
N MET A 391 1.04 10.05 25.33
CA MET A 391 0.51 9.85 26.69
C MET A 391 -0.81 10.60 26.92
N GLY A 392 -0.95 11.79 26.32
CA GLY A 392 -2.21 12.52 26.28
C GLY A 392 -3.33 11.73 25.58
N LEU A 393 -3.02 11.16 24.42
CA LEU A 393 -3.94 10.30 23.67
C LEU A 393 -4.34 9.05 24.47
N VAL A 394 -3.38 8.39 25.10
CA VAL A 394 -3.62 7.23 25.99
C VAL A 394 -4.55 7.59 27.14
N LYS A 395 -4.35 8.77 27.74
CA LYS A 395 -5.21 9.26 28.83
C LYS A 395 -6.65 9.47 28.35
N LEU A 396 -6.83 10.13 27.20
CA LEU A 396 -8.16 10.39 26.62
C LEU A 396 -8.88 9.12 26.22
N CYS A 397 -8.18 8.19 25.56
CA CYS A 397 -8.73 6.89 25.20
C CYS A 397 -9.12 6.05 26.42
N GLY A 398 -8.44 6.26 27.56
CA GLY A 398 -8.83 5.64 28.84
C GLY A 398 -10.22 6.09 29.33
N TYR A 399 -10.60 7.34 29.10
CA TYR A 399 -11.93 7.85 29.45
C TYR A 399 -13.03 7.40 28.50
N THR A 400 -12.72 7.26 27.20
CA THR A 400 -13.70 6.89 26.17
C THR A 400 -13.72 5.38 25.89
N ASN A 401 -12.82 4.62 26.52
CA ASN A 401 -12.59 3.19 26.27
C ASN A 401 -12.28 2.87 24.79
N GLU A 402 -11.62 3.79 24.12
CA GLU A 402 -11.13 3.60 22.75
C GLU A 402 -9.78 2.89 22.73
N LYS A 403 -9.48 2.19 21.64
CA LYS A 403 -8.20 1.51 21.42
C LYS A 403 -7.36 2.24 20.37
N ILE A 404 -6.05 2.18 20.55
CA ILE A 404 -5.08 2.91 19.74
C ILE A 404 -4.25 1.91 18.90
N LEU A 405 -4.10 2.20 17.62
CA LEU A 405 -3.07 1.63 16.75
C LEU A 405 -1.92 2.62 16.64
N VAL A 406 -0.73 2.23 17.05
CA VAL A 406 0.49 3.05 16.94
C VAL A 406 1.39 2.47 15.87
N VAL A 407 1.76 3.28 14.88
CA VAL A 407 2.56 2.87 13.73
C VAL A 407 3.84 3.69 13.63
N SER A 408 4.95 3.02 13.31
CA SER A 408 6.24 3.66 13.02
C SER A 408 7.00 2.88 11.95
N GLN A 409 7.83 3.58 11.17
CA GLN A 409 8.81 2.95 10.26
C GLN A 409 9.92 2.23 11.04
N TYR A 410 10.15 2.67 12.28
CA TYR A 410 11.25 2.24 13.13
C TYR A 410 10.73 1.42 14.32
N VAL A 411 11.46 0.40 14.70
CA VAL A 411 11.06 -0.50 15.79
C VAL A 411 11.37 0.10 17.17
N ILE A 412 12.45 0.87 17.28
CA ILE A 412 12.88 1.49 18.54
C ILE A 412 11.79 2.37 19.17
N PRO A 413 11.16 3.31 18.45
CA PRO A 413 10.04 4.10 18.97
C PRO A 413 8.91 3.25 19.54
N LEU A 414 8.57 2.15 18.88
CA LEU A 414 7.48 1.26 19.33
C LEU A 414 7.83 0.54 20.63
N ILE A 415 9.05 -0.02 20.72
CA ILE A 415 9.55 -0.68 21.94
C ILE A 415 9.59 0.34 23.10
N PHE A 416 10.11 1.52 22.85
CA PHE A 416 10.16 2.58 23.85
C PHE A 416 8.77 2.92 24.42
N LEU A 417 7.79 3.17 23.57
CA LEU A 417 6.43 3.51 24.02
C LEU A 417 5.74 2.35 24.73
N GLN A 418 5.93 1.11 24.25
CA GLN A 418 5.38 -0.08 24.92
C GLN A 418 5.93 -0.23 26.34
N ARG A 419 7.25 -0.08 26.51
CA ARG A 419 7.90 -0.14 27.84
C ARG A 419 7.51 1.04 28.74
N LEU A 420 7.35 2.22 28.15
CA LEU A 420 6.91 3.41 28.87
C LEU A 420 5.52 3.21 29.49
N VAL A 421 4.55 2.71 28.71
CA VAL A 421 3.20 2.44 29.26
C VAL A 421 3.20 1.28 30.24
N ALA A 422 4.06 0.27 30.06
CA ALA A 422 4.25 -0.80 31.03
C ALA A 422 4.71 -0.23 32.39
N LYS A 423 5.67 0.70 32.38
CA LYS A 423 6.14 1.37 33.60
C LYS A 423 5.06 2.27 34.25
N ILE A 424 4.44 3.15 33.44
CA ILE A 424 3.53 4.18 33.98
C ILE A 424 2.16 3.61 34.34
N LYS A 425 1.64 2.66 33.56
CA LYS A 425 0.30 2.09 33.71
C LYS A 425 0.29 0.68 34.29
N GLY A 426 1.44 0.01 34.37
CA GLY A 426 1.52 -1.38 34.76
C GLY A 426 0.96 -2.34 33.70
N TRP A 427 0.83 -1.91 32.44
CA TRP A 427 0.27 -2.70 31.37
C TRP A 427 1.24 -3.78 30.90
N LYS A 428 0.68 -4.93 30.52
CA LYS A 428 1.43 -6.11 30.13
C LYS A 428 1.28 -6.38 28.63
N ASP A 429 2.38 -6.84 28.03
CA ASP A 429 2.36 -7.34 26.67
C ASP A 429 1.48 -8.61 26.58
N GLY A 430 0.72 -8.73 25.49
CA GLY A 430 -0.25 -9.82 25.28
C GLY A 430 -1.57 -9.67 26.07
N LYS A 431 -1.74 -8.56 26.82
CA LYS A 431 -2.99 -8.27 27.54
C LYS A 431 -3.54 -6.88 27.22
N GLU A 432 -2.90 -5.81 27.71
CA GLU A 432 -3.27 -4.43 27.41
C GLU A 432 -2.54 -3.90 26.17
N THR A 433 -1.33 -4.37 25.91
CA THR A 433 -0.51 -3.98 24.75
C THR A 433 -0.16 -5.17 23.89
N PHE A 434 -0.05 -4.94 22.59
CA PHE A 434 0.32 -5.94 21.58
C PHE A 434 1.31 -5.31 20.61
N MET A 435 2.24 -6.10 20.08
CA MET A 435 3.22 -5.60 19.11
C MET A 435 3.46 -6.61 17.97
N ILE A 436 3.47 -6.10 16.73
CA ILE A 436 3.93 -6.84 15.57
C ILE A 436 5.08 -6.10 14.88
N LYS A 437 6.10 -6.87 14.51
CA LYS A 437 7.28 -6.42 13.78
C LYS A 437 7.42 -7.21 12.48
N GLY A 438 8.34 -6.80 11.61
CA GLY A 438 8.56 -7.47 10.33
C GLY A 438 8.94 -8.95 10.43
N ASP A 439 9.57 -9.35 11.53
CA ASP A 439 10.02 -10.71 11.86
C ASP A 439 8.99 -11.54 12.65
N THR A 440 7.87 -10.94 13.06
CA THR A 440 6.80 -11.66 13.80
C THR A 440 6.20 -12.76 12.91
N SER A 441 6.13 -13.99 13.41
CA SER A 441 5.56 -15.12 12.68
C SER A 441 4.07 -14.93 12.37
N HIS A 442 3.58 -15.58 11.31
CA HIS A 442 2.18 -15.46 10.89
C HIS A 442 1.20 -15.87 12.01
N SER A 443 1.45 -17.00 12.68
CA SER A 443 0.61 -17.48 13.79
C SER A 443 0.59 -16.52 14.98
N ALA A 444 1.74 -15.95 15.36
CA ALA A 444 1.81 -14.96 16.42
C ALA A 444 1.05 -13.67 16.08
N ARG A 445 1.08 -13.24 14.81
CA ARG A 445 0.29 -12.10 14.33
C ARG A 445 -1.21 -12.35 14.46
N GLU A 446 -1.70 -13.50 14.00
CA GLU A 446 -3.12 -13.85 14.07
C GLU A 446 -3.63 -13.89 15.51
N ILE A 447 -2.85 -14.49 16.42
CA ILE A 447 -3.18 -14.53 17.85
C ILE A 447 -3.29 -13.12 18.42
N SER A 448 -2.28 -12.27 18.18
CA SER A 448 -2.25 -10.89 18.68
C SER A 448 -3.42 -10.05 18.13
N ILE A 449 -3.74 -10.19 16.84
CA ILE A 449 -4.85 -9.48 16.19
C ILE A 449 -6.19 -9.92 16.80
N ASN A 450 -6.42 -11.23 16.94
CA ASN A 450 -7.64 -11.75 17.52
C ASN A 450 -7.83 -11.31 18.98
N GLN A 451 -6.78 -11.40 19.78
CA GLN A 451 -6.83 -10.96 21.18
C GLN A 451 -7.10 -9.47 21.28
N PHE A 452 -6.40 -8.64 20.50
CA PHE A 452 -6.62 -7.19 20.50
C PHE A 452 -8.05 -6.81 20.11
N ASN A 453 -8.57 -7.40 19.05
CA ASN A 453 -9.92 -7.07 18.59
C ASN A 453 -11.00 -7.46 19.60
N ASN A 454 -10.88 -8.62 20.24
CA ASN A 454 -11.94 -9.21 21.06
C ASN A 454 -11.80 -8.94 22.57
N SER A 455 -10.61 -8.59 23.07
CA SER A 455 -10.39 -8.35 24.50
C SER A 455 -10.82 -6.94 24.92
N HIS A 456 -11.56 -6.82 26.00
CA HIS A 456 -11.87 -5.52 26.63
C HIS A 456 -10.67 -4.90 27.35
N ASP A 457 -9.70 -5.70 27.76
CA ASP A 457 -8.49 -5.23 28.43
C ASP A 457 -7.50 -4.59 27.43
N ALA A 458 -7.54 -5.00 26.16
CA ALA A 458 -6.66 -4.48 25.13
C ALA A 458 -6.81 -2.97 24.95
N LYS A 459 -5.68 -2.24 24.92
CA LYS A 459 -5.65 -0.77 24.83
C LYS A 459 -4.85 -0.28 23.63
N ILE A 460 -3.65 -0.84 23.39
CA ILE A 460 -2.75 -0.37 22.35
C ILE A 460 -2.22 -1.54 21.50
N PHE A 461 -2.23 -1.36 20.20
CA PHE A 461 -1.56 -2.22 19.23
C PHE A 461 -0.41 -1.46 18.59
N PHE A 462 0.81 -1.93 18.75
CA PHE A 462 2.00 -1.38 18.13
C PHE A 462 2.35 -2.15 16.87
N ALA A 463 2.56 -1.46 15.76
CA ALA A 463 2.88 -2.10 14.48
C ALA A 463 4.01 -1.37 13.75
N SER A 464 5.05 -2.09 13.35
CA SER A 464 6.00 -1.53 12.39
C SER A 464 5.35 -1.45 11.01
N ILE A 465 5.63 -0.39 10.26
CA ILE A 465 5.04 -0.20 8.92
C ILE A 465 5.29 -1.39 7.99
N LYS A 466 6.43 -2.07 8.14
CA LYS A 466 6.75 -3.28 7.40
C LYS A 466 5.88 -4.48 7.77
N ALA A 467 5.30 -4.48 8.95
CA ALA A 467 4.37 -5.50 9.40
C ALA A 467 2.91 -5.18 9.01
N CYS A 468 2.61 -3.92 8.68
CA CYS A 468 1.31 -3.48 8.20
C CYS A 468 1.10 -3.94 6.75
N ASN A 469 0.58 -5.14 6.58
CA ASN A 469 0.20 -5.65 5.27
C ASN A 469 -1.33 -5.72 5.14
N GLU A 470 -1.79 -5.86 3.93
CA GLU A 470 -3.21 -5.84 3.57
C GLU A 470 -4.03 -7.05 4.14
N GLN A 471 -3.39 -7.96 4.86
CA GLN A 471 -4.02 -9.13 5.47
C GLN A 471 -4.42 -8.90 6.94
N ILE A 472 -4.06 -7.75 7.52
CA ILE A 472 -4.32 -7.42 8.91
C ILE A 472 -5.56 -6.54 9.00
N ALA A 473 -6.48 -6.89 9.87
CA ALA A 473 -7.68 -6.11 10.18
C ALA A 473 -7.75 -5.84 11.70
N LEU A 474 -7.81 -4.57 12.06
CA LEU A 474 -7.88 -4.10 13.44
C LEU A 474 -9.12 -3.22 13.69
N PRO A 475 -10.36 -3.73 13.45
CA PRO A 475 -11.58 -2.96 13.66
C PRO A 475 -11.80 -2.55 15.12
N GLY A 476 -11.07 -3.16 16.04
CA GLY A 476 -11.07 -2.72 17.45
C GLY A 476 -10.43 -1.37 17.68
N ALA A 477 -9.53 -0.91 16.79
CA ALA A 477 -8.87 0.39 16.91
C ALA A 477 -9.72 1.49 16.26
N THR A 478 -9.89 2.60 16.97
CA THR A 478 -10.57 3.81 16.48
C THR A 478 -9.64 5.02 16.40
N ARG A 479 -8.46 4.92 16.99
CA ARG A 479 -7.40 5.93 16.96
C ARG A 479 -6.15 5.35 16.33
N VAL A 480 -5.63 5.99 15.29
CA VAL A 480 -4.39 5.60 14.61
C VAL A 480 -3.36 6.70 14.82
N LEU A 481 -2.21 6.36 15.37
CA LEU A 481 -1.12 7.29 15.63
C LEU A 481 0.11 6.90 14.80
N MET A 482 0.55 7.76 13.91
CA MET A 482 1.79 7.62 13.15
C MET A 482 2.87 8.50 13.79
N LEU A 483 3.95 7.88 14.26
CA LEU A 483 5.00 8.55 15.03
C LEU A 483 6.00 9.30 14.15
N ASP A 484 6.16 8.87 12.91
CA ASP A 484 7.12 9.41 11.95
C ASP A 484 6.52 9.56 10.56
N ILE A 485 7.20 10.33 9.71
CA ILE A 485 6.75 10.59 8.36
C ILE A 485 7.01 9.37 7.48
N ILE A 486 5.95 8.83 6.93
CA ILE A 486 6.01 7.74 5.98
C ILE A 486 6.06 8.36 4.57
N ALA A 487 7.26 8.41 4.00
CA ALA A 487 7.50 9.05 2.69
C ALA A 487 6.68 8.44 1.55
N ASN A 488 6.27 7.18 1.70
CA ASN A 488 5.38 6.51 0.75
C ASN A 488 3.92 6.65 1.20
N PRO A 489 3.10 7.50 0.53
CA PRO A 489 1.71 7.74 0.92
C PRO A 489 0.85 6.47 0.94
N CYS A 490 1.18 5.49 0.09
CA CYS A 490 0.49 4.21 0.06
C CYS A 490 0.65 3.44 1.38
N MET A 491 1.87 3.39 1.92
CA MET A 491 2.13 2.69 3.19
C MET A 491 1.45 3.40 4.38
N ALA A 492 1.43 4.74 4.37
CA ALA A 492 0.69 5.51 5.37
C ALA A 492 -0.82 5.20 5.30
N ARG A 493 -1.38 5.17 4.10
CA ARG A 493 -2.79 4.82 3.90
C ARG A 493 -3.11 3.39 4.32
N GLN A 494 -2.25 2.42 4.00
CA GLN A 494 -2.41 1.04 4.46
C GLN A 494 -2.42 0.93 5.99
N ALA A 495 -1.58 1.71 6.68
CA ALA A 495 -1.58 1.73 8.13
C ALA A 495 -2.93 2.23 8.70
N ILE A 496 -3.54 3.23 8.07
CA ILE A 496 -4.89 3.70 8.44
C ILE A 496 -5.95 2.63 8.13
N GLU A 497 -5.83 1.97 6.99
CA GLU A 497 -6.78 0.95 6.53
C GLU A 497 -6.80 -0.31 7.40
N LEU A 498 -5.79 -0.55 8.24
CA LEU A 498 -5.87 -1.61 9.26
C LEU A 498 -7.03 -1.38 10.24
N ALA A 499 -7.32 -0.12 10.58
CA ALA A 499 -8.43 0.27 11.44
C ALA A 499 -9.67 0.70 10.64
N TYR A 500 -9.46 1.35 9.49
CA TYR A 500 -10.50 1.91 8.63
C TYR A 500 -10.77 1.01 7.42
N HIS A 501 -11.57 -0.01 7.65
CA HIS A 501 -11.94 -1.01 6.62
C HIS A 501 -13.36 -1.54 6.88
N PRO A 502 -13.96 -2.31 5.96
CA PRO A 502 -15.24 -2.96 6.21
C PRO A 502 -15.22 -3.83 7.46
N GLY A 503 -16.22 -3.67 8.28
CA GLY A 503 -16.30 -4.28 9.62
C GLY A 503 -16.02 -3.29 10.75
N GLN A 504 -15.45 -2.10 10.45
CA GLN A 504 -15.34 -1.00 11.43
C GLN A 504 -16.73 -0.43 11.72
N GLN A 505 -17.09 -0.37 13.01
CA GLN A 505 -18.40 0.11 13.48
C GLN A 505 -18.36 1.57 13.97
N ASN A 506 -17.17 2.12 14.16
CA ASN A 506 -16.95 3.43 14.74
C ASN A 506 -16.17 4.34 13.79
N LYS A 507 -16.32 5.64 13.97
CA LYS A 507 -15.51 6.64 13.29
C LYS A 507 -14.04 6.48 13.67
N VAL A 508 -13.15 6.52 12.69
CA VAL A 508 -11.70 6.40 12.88
C VAL A 508 -11.06 7.79 12.81
N TYR A 509 -10.10 8.03 13.69
CA TYR A 509 -9.29 9.23 13.74
C TYR A 509 -7.82 8.86 13.58
N SER A 510 -7.15 9.48 12.62
CA SER A 510 -5.73 9.28 12.34
C SER A 510 -4.95 10.55 12.66
N TYR A 511 -3.79 10.40 13.29
CA TYR A 511 -2.87 11.48 13.63
C TYR A 511 -1.48 11.16 13.10
N ARG A 512 -1.01 11.98 12.17
CA ARG A 512 0.40 11.97 11.70
C ARG A 512 1.16 13.01 12.47
N LEU A 513 2.13 12.61 13.28
CA LEU A 513 2.92 13.53 14.09
C LEU A 513 4.13 14.03 13.33
N VAL A 514 4.24 15.34 13.20
CA VAL A 514 5.33 16.04 12.53
C VAL A 514 6.04 16.95 13.53
N ALA A 515 7.36 16.89 13.60
CA ALA A 515 8.14 17.82 14.40
C ALA A 515 8.42 19.11 13.62
N ALA A 516 7.95 20.24 14.14
CA ALA A 516 8.14 21.55 13.52
C ALA A 516 9.62 21.94 13.47
N ASP A 517 9.97 22.74 12.47
CA ASP A 517 11.32 23.30 12.26
C ASP A 517 12.41 22.20 12.10
N THR A 518 12.03 21.02 11.61
CA THR A 518 12.91 19.89 11.33
C THR A 518 12.73 19.39 9.88
N SER A 519 13.52 18.39 9.47
CA SER A 519 13.36 17.76 8.15
C SER A 519 12.00 17.07 7.98
N GLU A 520 11.35 16.67 9.08
CA GLU A 520 10.02 16.03 9.02
C GLU A 520 8.97 16.94 8.37
N GLU A 521 9.01 18.25 8.65
CA GLU A 521 8.04 19.20 8.08
C GLU A 521 8.16 19.26 6.54
N GLY A 522 9.39 19.25 6.01
CA GLY A 522 9.62 19.20 4.55
C GLY A 522 9.23 17.87 3.93
N GLU A 523 9.51 16.77 4.60
CA GLU A 523 9.14 15.42 4.13
C GLU A 523 7.61 15.23 4.12
N ASP A 524 6.90 15.75 5.12
CA ASP A 524 5.43 15.70 5.19
C ASP A 524 4.78 16.51 4.05
N ILE A 525 5.28 17.71 3.77
CA ILE A 525 4.81 18.53 2.65
C ILE A 525 4.95 17.77 1.32
N ILE A 526 6.08 17.11 1.09
CA ILE A 526 6.31 16.31 -0.13
C ILE A 526 5.34 15.12 -0.17
N ALA A 527 5.16 14.42 0.95
CA ALA A 527 4.23 13.29 1.03
C ALA A 527 2.78 13.73 0.76
N ALA A 528 2.36 14.84 1.35
CA ALA A 528 1.03 15.43 1.13
C ALA A 528 0.82 15.84 -0.34
N LYS A 529 1.80 16.47 -0.98
CA LYS A 529 1.74 16.81 -2.41
C LYS A 529 1.61 15.58 -3.30
N LYS A 530 2.36 14.50 -3.01
CA LYS A 530 2.21 13.22 -3.73
C LYS A 530 0.81 12.62 -3.56
N GLU A 531 0.22 12.75 -2.38
CA GLU A 531 -1.15 12.28 -2.13
C GLU A 531 -2.17 13.10 -2.91
N ILE A 532 -2.03 14.43 -2.96
CA ILE A 532 -2.87 15.32 -3.78
C ILE A 532 -2.75 14.95 -5.26
N ILE A 533 -1.53 14.82 -5.78
CA ILE A 533 -1.27 14.43 -7.18
C ILE A 533 -1.96 13.09 -7.49
N SER A 534 -1.78 12.09 -6.63
CA SER A 534 -2.40 10.78 -6.77
C SER A 534 -3.93 10.88 -6.77
N GLY A 535 -4.50 11.66 -5.86
CA GLY A 535 -5.94 11.85 -5.75
C GLY A 535 -6.56 12.56 -6.96
N ILE A 536 -5.91 13.59 -7.49
CA ILE A 536 -6.40 14.29 -8.71
C ILE A 536 -6.25 13.38 -9.93
N TRP A 537 -5.09 12.78 -10.13
CA TRP A 537 -4.81 11.97 -11.32
C TRP A 537 -5.63 10.67 -11.36
N PHE A 538 -5.60 9.88 -10.27
CA PHE A 538 -6.20 8.55 -10.28
C PHE A 538 -7.63 8.53 -9.76
N ASP A 539 -7.94 9.28 -8.69
CA ASP A 539 -9.25 9.26 -8.04
C ASP A 539 -10.20 10.35 -8.59
N GLY A 540 -9.68 11.39 -9.26
CA GLY A 540 -10.43 12.56 -9.72
C GLY A 540 -10.98 13.41 -8.57
N LYS A 541 -10.31 13.35 -7.43
CA LYS A 541 -10.68 14.15 -6.26
C LYS A 541 -10.39 15.62 -6.48
N THR A 542 -11.26 16.46 -5.94
CA THR A 542 -11.00 17.88 -5.75
C THR A 542 -10.53 18.11 -4.32
N TYR A 543 -9.47 18.87 -4.16
CA TYR A 543 -8.93 19.23 -2.85
C TYR A 543 -9.08 20.73 -2.62
N PRO A 544 -9.36 21.18 -1.39
CA PRO A 544 -9.24 22.59 -1.02
C PRO A 544 -7.73 22.91 -0.92
N ILE A 545 -7.12 23.30 -2.05
CA ILE A 545 -5.68 23.52 -2.16
C ILE A 545 -5.41 25.03 -2.14
N ASP A 546 -4.38 25.45 -1.40
CA ASP A 546 -3.89 26.82 -1.40
C ASP A 546 -2.97 27.10 -2.60
N GLU A 547 -2.50 28.35 -2.71
CA GLU A 547 -1.56 28.80 -3.77
C GLU A 547 -0.23 28.01 -3.79
N ASN A 548 0.15 27.33 -2.68
CA ASN A 548 1.35 26.52 -2.58
C ASN A 548 1.13 25.05 -2.92
N PHE A 549 -0.05 24.71 -3.45
CA PHE A 549 -0.46 23.33 -3.71
C PHE A 549 -0.43 22.47 -2.43
N CYS A 550 -0.90 23.04 -1.31
CA CYS A 550 -0.98 22.41 0.00
C CYS A 550 -2.41 22.44 0.55
N ILE A 551 -2.73 21.52 1.44
CA ILE A 551 -4.01 21.50 2.15
C ILE A 551 -3.99 22.63 3.19
N PRO A 552 -5.06 23.43 3.33
CA PRO A 552 -5.11 24.53 4.29
C PRO A 552 -5.12 24.00 5.75
N THR A 553 -4.61 24.84 6.63
CA THR A 553 -4.60 24.57 8.07
C THR A 553 -5.99 24.72 8.70
N ILE A 554 -6.21 24.00 9.78
CA ILE A 554 -7.42 24.13 10.62
C ILE A 554 -7.08 24.45 12.07
N ASP A 555 -7.97 25.14 12.77
CA ASP A 555 -7.90 25.29 14.22
C ASP A 555 -8.38 23.99 14.90
N GLY A 556 -7.69 23.58 15.98
CA GLY A 556 -8.04 22.39 16.75
C GLY A 556 -9.47 22.40 17.31
N ASN A 557 -10.03 23.57 17.59
CA ASN A 557 -11.44 23.72 18.02
C ASN A 557 -12.45 23.34 16.92
N TYR A 558 -12.07 23.51 15.65
CA TYR A 558 -12.90 23.19 14.49
C TYR A 558 -12.55 21.84 13.86
N SER A 559 -11.69 21.05 14.52
CA SER A 559 -11.26 19.75 14.01
C SER A 559 -12.38 18.71 14.00
N ASN A 560 -13.46 18.89 14.76
CA ASN A 560 -14.47 17.88 15.08
C ASN A 560 -13.89 16.65 15.80
N ASP A 561 -12.76 16.82 16.47
CA ASP A 561 -12.15 15.85 17.37
C ASP A 561 -11.93 16.47 18.75
N TYR A 562 -12.66 15.97 19.74
CA TYR A 562 -12.56 16.44 21.11
C TYR A 562 -11.14 16.31 21.70
N PHE A 563 -10.34 15.35 21.19
CA PHE A 563 -9.00 15.11 21.69
C PHE A 563 -8.06 16.24 21.28
N LEU A 564 -8.11 16.68 20.03
CA LEU A 564 -7.33 17.84 19.57
C LEU A 564 -7.81 19.17 20.19
N GLY A 565 -9.05 19.22 20.65
CA GLY A 565 -9.62 20.36 21.37
C GLY A 565 -9.20 20.45 22.85
N ALA A 566 -8.70 19.36 23.45
CA ALA A 566 -8.31 19.32 24.86
C ALA A 566 -7.11 20.25 25.13
N SER A 567 -7.18 21.09 26.18
CA SER A 567 -6.20 22.14 26.46
C SER A 567 -4.77 21.61 26.54
N TYR A 568 -4.55 20.50 27.25
CA TYR A 568 -3.23 19.90 27.42
C TYR A 568 -2.67 19.21 26.15
N MET A 569 -3.51 18.89 25.15
CA MET A 569 -3.06 18.43 23.85
C MET A 569 -2.62 19.59 22.96
N ARG A 570 -3.25 20.75 23.09
CA ARG A 570 -3.03 21.93 22.25
C ARG A 570 -1.77 22.70 22.54
N GLU A 571 -1.23 22.59 23.74
CA GLU A 571 -0.09 23.38 24.21
C GLU A 571 1.12 23.32 23.28
N ASP A 572 1.45 22.13 22.79
CA ASP A 572 2.60 21.90 21.94
C ASP A 572 2.26 21.86 20.42
N ILE A 573 1.00 22.03 20.06
CA ILE A 573 0.59 22.03 18.65
C ILE A 573 0.94 23.37 18.01
N LYS A 574 1.71 23.34 16.92
CA LYS A 574 2.00 24.51 16.06
C LYS A 574 0.87 24.70 15.03
N THR A 575 0.49 23.61 14.37
CA THR A 575 -0.47 23.64 13.24
C THR A 575 -1.14 22.28 13.10
N ILE A 576 -2.37 22.27 12.56
CA ILE A 576 -3.10 21.06 12.19
C ILE A 576 -3.54 21.18 10.73
N TYR A 577 -3.35 20.12 9.95
CA TYR A 577 -3.90 19.92 8.62
C TYR A 577 -4.94 18.79 8.64
N LYS A 578 -5.99 18.85 7.80
CA LYS A 578 -7.08 17.86 7.74
C LYS A 578 -7.32 17.37 6.32
#